data_a3a7b2a1154c3582ca367bb16f7e0074
#
_entry.id   a3a7b2a1154c3582ca367bb16f7e0074
#
_cell.length_a   1.000
_cell.length_b   1.000
_cell.length_c   1.000
_cell.angle_alpha   90.00
_cell.angle_beta   90.00
_cell.angle_gamma   90.00
#
_symmetry.space_group_name_H-M   'P 1'
#
loop_
_entity.id
_entity.type
_entity.pdbx_description
1 polymer ?
#
loop_
_entity_poly.entity_id
_entity_poly.type
_entity_poly.pdbx_seq_one_letter_code
_entity_poly.pdbx_strand_id
1 'polypeptide(L)' 'TRTLAEIYFGQGVYEEAIRIYKDLIRKSPGDASLQKRLAEIEKARNDKSNFG' A
#
# COMPACT_ATOMS: atom_id res chain seq x y z
N THR A 1 0.93 -7.17 8.85
CA THR A 1 -0.19 -6.43 9.39
C THR A 1 -0.30 -5.06 8.75
N ARG A 2 -1.46 -4.45 8.90
CA ARG A 2 -1.68 -3.13 8.36
C ARG A 2 -0.70 -2.10 8.96
N THR A 3 -0.44 -2.22 10.24
CA THR A 3 0.50 -1.32 10.90
C THR A 3 1.89 -1.40 10.26
N LEU A 4 2.33 -2.60 9.97
CA LEU A 4 3.63 -2.79 9.34
C LEU A 4 3.68 -2.14 7.96
N ALA A 5 2.59 -2.28 7.20
CA ALA A 5 2.52 -1.67 5.88
C ALA A 5 2.63 -0.15 5.98
N GLU A 6 1.98 0.46 6.98
CA GLU A 6 2.05 1.91 7.17
C GLU A 6 3.46 2.35 7.57
N ILE A 7 4.15 1.53 8.34
CA ILE A 7 5.54 1.82 8.70
C ILE A 7 6.42 1.86 7.45
N TYR A 8 6.28 0.85 6.59
CA TYR A 8 7.03 0.84 5.34
C TYR A 8 6.70 2.05 4.48
N PHE A 9 5.41 2.37 4.39
CA PHE A 9 5.00 3.52 3.60
C PHE A 9 5.64 4.81 4.11
N GLY A 10 5.69 4.97 5.43
CA GLY A 10 6.31 6.14 6.04
C GLY A 10 7.81 6.24 5.78
N GLN A 11 8.45 5.10 5.53
CA GLN A 11 9.87 5.06 5.22
C GLN A 11 10.15 5.19 3.72
N GLY A 12 9.12 5.31 2.91
CA GLY A 12 9.28 5.38 1.47
C GLY A 12 9.45 4.03 0.80
N VAL A 13 9.27 2.94 1.53
CA VAL A 13 9.39 1.60 0.99
C VAL A 13 8.02 1.16 0.47
N TYR A 14 7.64 1.73 -0.68
CA TYR A 14 6.29 1.54 -1.21
C TYR A 14 6.01 0.12 -1.65
N GLU A 15 7.00 -0.56 -2.22
CA GLU A 15 6.79 -1.92 -2.73
C GLU A 15 6.38 -2.88 -1.62
N GLU A 16 7.03 -2.80 -0.47
CA GLU A 16 6.68 -3.67 0.65
C GLU A 16 5.32 -3.33 1.22
N ALA A 17 4.99 -2.03 1.31
CA ALA A 17 3.68 -1.62 1.79
C ALA A 17 2.58 -2.16 0.86
N ILE A 18 2.80 -2.09 -0.45
CA ILE A 18 1.84 -2.60 -1.42
C ILE A 18 1.67 -4.10 -1.27
N ARG A 19 2.76 -4.82 -1.13
CA ARG A 19 2.71 -6.26 -0.98
C ARG A 19 1.88 -6.66 0.24
N ILE A 20 2.10 -5.98 1.35
CA ILE A 20 1.38 -6.29 2.59
C ILE A 20 -0.11 -6.02 2.42
N TYR A 21 -0.48 -4.89 1.80
CA TYR A 21 -1.88 -4.59 1.58
C TYR A 21 -2.54 -5.58 0.63
N LYS A 22 -1.85 -6.00 -0.41
CA LYS A 22 -2.40 -7.03 -1.31
C LYS A 22 -2.68 -8.32 -0.56
N ASP A 23 -1.78 -8.68 0.35
CA ASP A 23 -1.96 -9.88 1.16
C ASP A 23 -3.18 -9.74 2.08
N LEU A 24 -3.32 -8.58 2.71
CA LEU A 24 -4.47 -8.32 3.59
C LEU A 24 -5.78 -8.36 2.80
N ILE A 25 -5.80 -7.79 1.61
CA ILE A 25 -6.99 -7.80 0.77
C ILE A 25 -7.36 -9.22 0.38
N ARG A 26 -6.37 -10.05 0.11
CA ARG A 26 -6.64 -11.46 -0.23
C ARG A 26 -7.33 -12.18 0.92
N LYS A 27 -6.96 -11.84 2.16
CA LYS A 27 -7.58 -12.44 3.34
C LYS A 27 -8.93 -11.83 3.67
N SER A 28 -9.16 -10.58 3.30
CA SER A 28 -10.39 -9.86 3.58
C SER A 28 -10.86 -9.10 2.36
N PRO A 29 -11.31 -9.81 1.32
CA PRO A 29 -11.61 -9.16 0.03
C PRO A 29 -12.77 -8.17 0.08
N GLY A 30 -13.61 -8.26 1.11
CA GLY A 30 -14.73 -7.32 1.25
C GLY A 30 -14.39 -6.03 1.96
N ASP A 31 -13.14 -5.87 2.39
CA ASP A 31 -12.76 -4.69 3.14
C ASP A 31 -12.33 -3.57 2.19
N ALA A 32 -13.27 -2.66 1.91
CA ALA A 32 -13.02 -1.57 0.96
C ALA A 32 -11.95 -0.59 1.46
N SER A 33 -11.77 -0.48 2.77
CA SER A 33 -10.76 0.45 3.30
C SER A 33 -9.36 0.00 2.93
N LEU A 34 -9.11 -1.30 2.89
CA LEU A 34 -7.82 -1.82 2.47
C LEU A 34 -7.56 -1.52 1.00
N GLN A 35 -8.58 -1.71 0.16
CA GLN A 35 -8.45 -1.44 -1.26
C GLN A 35 -8.21 0.03 -1.53
N LYS A 36 -8.92 0.88 -0.82
CA LYS A 36 -8.75 2.33 -0.97
C LYS A 36 -7.34 2.75 -0.58
N ARG A 37 -6.85 2.22 0.54
CA ARG A 37 -5.51 2.58 1.00
C ARG A 37 -4.44 2.08 0.05
N LEU A 38 -4.62 0.87 -0.48
CA LEU A 38 -3.68 0.35 -1.46
C LEU A 38 -3.60 1.25 -2.68
N ALA A 39 -4.74 1.72 -3.17
CA ALA A 39 -4.76 2.62 -4.32
C ALA A 39 -4.00 3.92 -4.02
N GLU A 40 -4.15 4.44 -2.81
CA GLU A 40 -3.44 5.65 -2.41
C GLU A 40 -1.93 5.44 -2.38
N ILE A 41 -1.49 4.28 -1.88
CA ILE A 41 -0.08 3.98 -1.82
C ILE A 41 0.50 3.77 -3.21
N GLU A 42 -0.24 3.09 -4.08
CA GLU A 42 0.21 2.90 -5.46
C GLU A 42 0.31 4.22 -6.20
N LYS A 43 -0.62 5.13 -5.95
CA LYS A 43 -0.55 6.45 -6.55
C LYS A 43 0.68 7.21 -6.08
N ALA A 44 0.98 7.14 -4.80
CA ALA A 44 2.17 7.80 -4.26
C ALA A 44 3.44 7.23 -4.89
N ARG A 45 3.48 5.91 -5.08
CA ARG A 45 4.62 5.26 -5.71
C ARG A 45 4.78 5.75 -7.15
N ASN A 46 3.67 5.80 -7.89
CA ASN A 46 3.71 6.22 -9.29
C ASN A 46 4.10 7.68 -9.41
N ASP A 47 3.59 8.53 -8.53
CA ASP A 47 3.96 9.95 -8.55
C ASP A 47 5.46 10.12 -8.33
N LYS A 48 6.02 9.35 -7.41
CA LYS A 48 7.43 9.42 -7.14
C LYS A 48 8.25 8.88 -8.31
N SER A 49 7.77 7.82 -8.96
CA SER A 49 8.46 7.25 -10.12
C SER A 49 8.46 8.19 -11.31
N ASN A 50 7.39 8.95 -11.48
CA ASN A 50 7.26 9.88 -12.61
C ASN A 50 8.08 11.13 -12.43
N PHE A 51 8.63 11.31 -11.28
CA PHE A 51 9.33 12.53 -10.97
C PHE A 51 10.66 12.66 -11.71
N GLY A 52 11.20 11.57 -12.10
CA GLY A 52 12.44 11.60 -12.81
C GLY A 52 12.28 12.03 -14.24
#